data_55974a7c95c7d493227f96be114b5764
#
_entry.id   55974a7c95c7d493227f96be114b5764
#
_cell.length_a   1.000
_cell.length_b   1.000
_cell.length_c   1.000
_cell.angle_alpha   90.00
_cell.angle_beta   90.00
_cell.angle_gamma   90.00
#
_symmetry.space_group_name_H-M   'P 1'
#
loop_
_entity.id
_entity.type
_entity.pdbx_description
1 polymer ?
#
loop_
_entity_poly.entity_id
_entity_poly.type
_entity_poly.pdbx_seq_one_letter_code
_entity_poly.pdbx_strand_id
1 'polypeptide(L)'
;GIYLKEGVTSDFTHKDTLTKLLRFESSLTDKGKLTSLTDYVSRMKEDQKEIYYLQGSSRESIESGPYLEAFQARNIEVLFMYLPIDEFVMNHIREFEEKTLVSADQDEIELEKITPEDAGEPLEQEEAEKLSTWLKETIGDQVESVKISDRLVDSPAMSSNSDKFMTASMRRMMKQMNPDAPEMGAKVVLHINPRHGLIKNLASLKDSNPDLAKSIAEQVFDNTLIEAGILEDPKKMLSRVYELMETLAGQS
;
A
#
# COMPACT_ATOMS: atom_id res chain seq x y z
N GLY A 1 18.65 4.41 -17.30
CA GLY A 1 18.94 5.69 -16.66
C GLY A 1 17.81 6.69 -16.88
N ILE A 2 17.85 7.84 -16.20
CA ILE A 2 16.77 8.84 -16.17
C ILE A 2 16.39 9.34 -17.56
N TYR A 3 17.35 9.60 -18.44
CA TYR A 3 17.11 10.05 -19.83
C TYR A 3 16.30 9.06 -20.68
N LEU A 4 16.43 7.75 -20.41
CA LEU A 4 15.61 6.75 -21.09
C LEU A 4 14.15 6.84 -20.64
N LYS A 5 13.93 7.09 -19.35
CA LYS A 5 12.61 7.27 -18.75
C LYS A 5 11.92 8.54 -19.26
N GLU A 6 12.67 9.63 -19.37
CA GLU A 6 12.19 10.87 -20.01
C GLU A 6 11.84 10.64 -21.50
N GLY A 7 12.67 9.88 -22.22
CA GLY A 7 12.41 9.51 -23.60
C GLY A 7 11.10 8.74 -23.77
N VAL A 8 10.79 7.78 -22.90
CA VAL A 8 9.53 7.02 -22.95
C VAL A 8 8.31 7.95 -22.82
N THR A 9 8.40 9.00 -22.02
CA THR A 9 7.27 9.94 -21.80
C THR A 9 7.14 11.04 -22.85
N SER A 10 8.18 11.28 -23.65
CA SER A 10 8.23 12.39 -24.62
C SER A 10 8.31 11.96 -26.09
N ASP A 11 8.87 10.80 -26.39
CA ASP A 11 9.04 10.29 -27.75
C ASP A 11 7.98 9.22 -28.10
N PHE A 12 6.88 9.67 -28.66
CA PHE A 12 5.78 8.78 -29.07
C PHE A 12 6.16 7.83 -30.21
N THR A 13 7.15 8.18 -31.03
CA THR A 13 7.55 7.38 -32.20
C THR A 13 8.33 6.13 -31.79
N HIS A 14 9.17 6.25 -30.77
CA HIS A 14 10.04 5.16 -30.30
C HIS A 14 9.63 4.57 -28.96
N LYS A 15 8.44 4.93 -28.48
CA LYS A 15 7.93 4.52 -27.15
C LYS A 15 8.11 3.03 -26.90
N ASP A 16 7.65 2.15 -27.78
CA ASP A 16 7.70 0.70 -27.59
C ASP A 16 9.14 0.17 -27.53
N THR A 17 10.03 0.73 -28.35
CA THR A 17 11.45 0.37 -28.32
C THR A 17 12.12 0.82 -27.04
N LEU A 18 11.85 2.06 -26.59
CA LEU A 18 12.39 2.61 -25.37
C LEU A 18 11.86 1.87 -24.13
N THR A 19 10.57 1.48 -24.12
CA THR A 19 9.95 0.71 -23.05
C THR A 19 10.65 -0.64 -22.83
N LYS A 20 11.04 -1.35 -23.89
CA LYS A 20 11.80 -2.61 -23.80
C LYS A 20 13.20 -2.45 -23.20
N LEU A 21 13.76 -1.24 -23.27
CA LEU A 21 15.07 -0.93 -22.70
C LEU A 21 15.02 -0.53 -21.23
N LEU A 22 13.84 -0.28 -20.65
CA LEU A 22 13.69 0.03 -19.23
C LEU A 22 14.19 -1.12 -18.37
N ARG A 23 14.76 -0.76 -17.22
CA ARG A 23 15.31 -1.70 -16.26
C ARG A 23 14.92 -1.27 -14.86
N PHE A 24 14.49 -2.25 -14.06
CA PHE A 24 14.00 -2.08 -12.69
C PHE A 24 14.55 -3.19 -11.79
N GLU A 25 14.66 -2.94 -10.51
CA GLU A 25 14.73 -4.03 -9.54
C GLU A 25 13.33 -4.63 -9.37
N SER A 26 13.25 -5.83 -8.82
CA SER A 26 11.99 -6.49 -8.50
C SER A 26 12.10 -7.34 -7.24
N SER A 27 10.96 -7.83 -6.76
CA SER A 27 10.91 -8.75 -5.62
C SER A 27 11.60 -10.10 -5.88
N LEU A 28 11.85 -10.46 -7.15
CA LEU A 28 12.56 -11.69 -7.53
C LEU A 28 14.01 -11.46 -7.91
N THR A 29 14.49 -10.21 -7.95
CA THR A 29 15.91 -9.92 -8.23
C THR A 29 16.67 -9.64 -6.94
N ASP A 30 17.94 -10.01 -6.89
CA ASP A 30 18.84 -9.56 -5.83
C ASP A 30 19.02 -8.05 -5.86
N LYS A 31 19.39 -7.45 -4.73
CA LYS A 31 19.66 -6.01 -4.62
C LYS A 31 20.71 -5.58 -5.67
N GLY A 32 20.37 -4.55 -6.43
CA GLY A 32 21.21 -4.01 -7.50
C GLY A 32 21.16 -4.82 -8.81
N LYS A 33 20.44 -5.93 -8.87
CA LYS A 33 20.17 -6.65 -10.11
C LYS A 33 18.89 -6.12 -10.77
N LEU A 34 18.96 -5.94 -12.08
CA LEU A 34 17.89 -5.32 -12.84
C LEU A 34 17.23 -6.33 -13.77
N THR A 35 15.92 -6.21 -13.91
CA THR A 35 15.09 -6.95 -14.87
C THR A 35 14.44 -6.00 -15.87
N SER A 36 14.02 -6.51 -17.03
CA SER A 36 13.20 -5.80 -18.01
C SER A 36 11.73 -6.16 -17.87
N LEU A 37 10.84 -5.39 -18.52
CA LEU A 37 9.43 -5.77 -18.65
C LEU A 37 9.25 -7.08 -19.41
N THR A 38 10.05 -7.32 -20.45
CA THR A 38 10.03 -8.58 -21.20
C THR A 38 10.42 -9.77 -20.33
N ASP A 39 11.48 -9.65 -19.51
CA ASP A 39 11.88 -10.70 -18.59
C ASP A 39 10.81 -10.93 -17.50
N TYR A 40 10.18 -9.86 -17.01
CA TYR A 40 9.05 -9.97 -16.08
C TYR A 40 7.90 -10.79 -16.70
N VAL A 41 7.44 -10.41 -17.91
CA VAL A 41 6.35 -11.11 -18.61
C VAL A 41 6.69 -12.58 -18.85
N SER A 42 7.96 -12.90 -19.16
CA SER A 42 8.38 -14.30 -19.34
C SER A 42 8.30 -15.16 -18.08
N ARG A 43 8.27 -14.55 -16.89
CA ARG A 43 8.14 -15.21 -15.59
C ARG A 43 6.76 -15.18 -14.99
N MET A 44 5.82 -14.43 -15.62
CA MET A 44 4.44 -14.34 -15.15
C MET A 44 3.76 -15.71 -15.14
N LYS A 45 2.82 -15.87 -14.21
CA LYS A 45 1.92 -17.02 -14.23
C LYS A 45 1.02 -16.96 -15.49
N GLU A 46 0.58 -18.11 -15.98
CA GLU A 46 -0.18 -18.20 -17.23
C GLU A 46 -1.50 -17.41 -17.17
N ASP A 47 -2.14 -17.37 -16.01
CA ASP A 47 -3.41 -16.66 -15.75
C ASP A 47 -3.22 -15.20 -15.29
N GLN A 48 -1.99 -14.76 -15.03
CA GLN A 48 -1.70 -13.39 -14.60
C GLN A 48 -1.90 -12.39 -15.76
N LYS A 49 -2.69 -11.35 -15.51
CA LYS A 49 -3.04 -10.33 -16.51
C LYS A 49 -2.30 -9.02 -16.31
N GLU A 50 -1.83 -8.74 -15.09
CA GLU A 50 -1.23 -7.47 -14.69
C GLU A 50 0.26 -7.62 -14.41
N ILE A 51 1.02 -6.57 -14.77
CA ILE A 51 2.39 -6.33 -14.34
C ILE A 51 2.30 -5.42 -13.12
N TYR A 52 2.74 -5.91 -11.96
CA TYR A 52 2.67 -5.15 -10.73
C TYR A 52 3.94 -4.35 -10.47
N TYR A 53 3.77 -3.13 -9.97
CA TYR A 53 4.87 -2.28 -9.53
C TYR A 53 4.53 -1.60 -8.21
N LEU A 54 5.54 -1.20 -7.44
CA LEU A 54 5.39 -0.48 -6.18
C LEU A 54 6.43 0.63 -6.06
N GLN A 55 5.96 1.83 -5.70
CA GLN A 55 6.79 3.00 -5.49
C GLN A 55 7.23 3.08 -4.03
N GLY A 56 8.52 3.27 -3.78
CA GLY A 56 9.08 3.48 -2.45
C GLY A 56 10.35 4.31 -2.48
N SER A 57 10.82 4.74 -1.31
CA SER A 57 12.06 5.51 -1.17
C SER A 57 13.32 4.66 -1.35
N SER A 58 13.23 3.37 -1.05
CA SER A 58 14.30 2.38 -1.19
C SER A 58 13.72 0.98 -1.29
N ARG A 59 14.58 0.00 -1.63
CA ARG A 59 14.24 -1.41 -1.63
C ARG A 59 13.75 -1.87 -0.25
N GLU A 60 14.47 -1.51 0.79
CA GLU A 60 14.16 -1.88 2.16
C GLU A 60 12.79 -1.35 2.60
N SER A 61 12.46 -0.11 2.20
CA SER A 61 11.15 0.49 2.47
C SER A 61 10.01 -0.25 1.77
N ILE A 62 10.23 -0.74 0.55
CA ILE A 62 9.23 -1.54 -0.18
C ILE A 62 9.08 -2.93 0.44
N GLU A 63 10.21 -3.59 0.75
CA GLU A 63 10.22 -4.96 1.26
C GLU A 63 9.66 -5.09 2.68
N SER A 64 9.72 -4.03 3.49
CA SER A 64 9.17 -4.00 4.85
C SER A 64 7.70 -3.56 4.92
N GLY A 65 7.11 -3.12 3.81
CA GLY A 65 5.74 -2.58 3.79
C GLY A 65 4.67 -3.64 3.53
N PRO A 66 3.42 -3.35 3.93
CA PRO A 66 2.29 -4.28 3.83
C PRO A 66 1.86 -4.58 2.40
N TYR A 67 2.20 -3.70 1.45
CA TYR A 67 1.77 -3.85 0.06
C TYR A 67 2.41 -5.04 -0.62
N LEU A 68 3.68 -5.33 -0.30
CA LEU A 68 4.42 -6.41 -0.95
C LEU A 68 4.07 -7.79 -0.40
N GLU A 69 3.70 -7.91 0.88
CA GLU A 69 3.45 -9.20 1.54
C GLU A 69 2.39 -10.05 0.81
N ALA A 70 1.34 -9.37 0.30
CA ALA A 70 0.26 -10.03 -0.45
C ALA A 70 0.76 -10.73 -1.72
N PHE A 71 1.70 -10.12 -2.42
CA PHE A 71 2.28 -10.64 -3.65
C PHE A 71 3.33 -11.70 -3.38
N GLN A 72 4.18 -11.49 -2.38
CA GLN A 72 5.18 -12.48 -1.94
C GLN A 72 4.52 -13.79 -1.52
N ALA A 73 3.47 -13.72 -0.71
CA ALA A 73 2.72 -14.91 -0.27
C ALA A 73 2.08 -15.70 -1.43
N ARG A 74 1.94 -15.08 -2.60
CA ARG A 74 1.38 -15.68 -3.82
C ARG A 74 2.43 -15.98 -4.88
N ASN A 75 3.70 -15.73 -4.60
CA ASN A 75 4.81 -15.84 -5.55
C ASN A 75 4.53 -15.01 -6.84
N ILE A 76 4.04 -13.79 -6.67
CA ILE A 76 3.83 -12.82 -7.75
C ILE A 76 4.96 -11.79 -7.69
N GLU A 77 5.64 -11.57 -8.81
CA GLU A 77 6.71 -10.58 -8.92
C GLU A 77 6.15 -9.16 -8.88
N VAL A 78 6.85 -8.24 -8.19
CA VAL A 78 6.55 -6.81 -8.16
C VAL A 78 7.79 -6.02 -8.53
N LEU A 79 7.68 -5.10 -9.50
CA LEU A 79 8.75 -4.19 -9.89
C LEU A 79 8.88 -3.06 -8.86
N PHE A 80 10.12 -2.68 -8.55
CA PHE A 80 10.42 -1.62 -7.58
C PHE A 80 10.75 -0.31 -8.27
N MET A 81 10.08 0.75 -7.86
CA MET A 81 10.19 2.10 -8.39
C MET A 81 10.74 3.03 -7.33
N TYR A 82 11.86 3.71 -7.61
CA TYR A 82 12.53 4.57 -6.63
C TYR A 82 12.53 6.04 -7.01
N LEU A 83 12.30 6.34 -8.28
CA LEU A 83 12.35 7.71 -8.79
C LEU A 83 10.92 8.23 -9.01
N PRO A 84 10.63 9.50 -8.68
CA PRO A 84 9.31 10.09 -8.95
C PRO A 84 8.87 9.98 -10.41
N ILE A 85 9.82 10.01 -11.35
CA ILE A 85 9.53 9.85 -12.78
C ILE A 85 9.03 8.44 -13.13
N ASP A 86 9.35 7.41 -12.34
CA ASP A 86 8.97 6.03 -12.64
C ASP A 86 7.46 5.87 -12.74
N GLU A 87 6.73 6.52 -11.87
CA GLU A 87 5.29 6.48 -11.86
C GLU A 87 4.67 7.13 -13.10
N PHE A 88 5.23 8.28 -13.55
CA PHE A 88 4.81 8.89 -14.81
C PHE A 88 5.08 7.97 -16.00
N VAL A 89 6.21 7.27 -15.98
CA VAL A 89 6.56 6.28 -17.00
C VAL A 89 5.53 5.15 -17.00
N MET A 90 5.19 4.56 -15.85
CA MET A 90 4.20 3.48 -15.75
C MET A 90 2.81 3.93 -16.21
N ASN A 91 2.36 5.11 -15.77
CA ASN A 91 1.10 5.70 -16.20
C ASN A 91 1.06 6.06 -17.69
N HIS A 92 2.23 6.36 -18.29
CA HIS A 92 2.34 6.63 -19.72
C HIS A 92 2.36 5.35 -20.56
N ILE A 93 3.04 4.30 -20.07
CA ILE A 93 3.08 2.99 -20.74
C ILE A 93 1.71 2.32 -20.67
N ARG A 94 1.12 2.21 -19.47
CA ARG A 94 -0.16 1.59 -19.13
C ARG A 94 -0.27 0.10 -19.42
N GLU A 95 0.30 -0.35 -20.53
CA GLU A 95 0.22 -1.71 -21.02
C GLU A 95 1.55 -2.12 -21.69
N PHE A 96 1.96 -3.35 -21.48
CA PHE A 96 3.12 -3.95 -22.15
C PHE A 96 2.82 -5.41 -22.48
N GLU A 97 2.95 -5.79 -23.78
CA GLU A 97 2.65 -7.14 -24.28
C GLU A 97 1.28 -7.67 -23.80
N GLU A 98 0.22 -6.84 -23.99
CA GLU A 98 -1.17 -7.13 -23.60
C GLU A 98 -1.40 -7.31 -22.09
N LYS A 99 -0.43 -6.89 -21.25
CA LYS A 99 -0.51 -6.91 -19.79
C LYS A 99 -0.60 -5.49 -19.25
N THR A 100 -1.61 -5.22 -18.41
CA THR A 100 -1.81 -3.91 -17.80
C THR A 100 -0.81 -3.68 -16.66
N LEU A 101 -0.23 -2.47 -16.58
CA LEU A 101 0.64 -2.08 -15.46
C LEU A 101 -0.22 -1.54 -14.32
N VAL A 102 -0.11 -2.14 -13.14
CA VAL A 102 -0.93 -1.81 -11.96
C VAL A 102 -0.06 -1.55 -10.74
N SER A 103 -0.31 -0.45 -10.05
CA SER A 103 0.38 -0.15 -8.79
C SER A 103 -0.14 -1.04 -7.66
N ALA A 104 0.75 -1.68 -6.91
CA ALA A 104 0.41 -2.62 -5.84
C ALA A 104 -0.29 -1.96 -4.62
N ASP A 105 -0.29 -0.62 -4.53
CA ASP A 105 -0.98 0.14 -3.50
C ASP A 105 -2.45 0.48 -3.85
N GLN A 106 -2.94 0.07 -5.03
CA GLN A 106 -4.33 0.30 -5.42
C GLN A 106 -5.31 -0.58 -4.64
N ASP A 107 -6.53 -0.06 -4.47
CA ASP A 107 -7.61 -0.76 -3.75
C ASP A 107 -8.14 -1.97 -4.53
N GLU A 108 -8.42 -1.78 -5.83
CA GLU A 108 -9.09 -2.78 -6.67
C GLU A 108 -8.11 -3.81 -7.28
N ILE A 109 -7.28 -4.45 -6.45
CA ILE A 109 -6.44 -5.55 -6.91
C ILE A 109 -7.09 -6.86 -6.48
N GLU A 110 -7.44 -7.69 -7.46
CA GLU A 110 -7.94 -9.04 -7.23
C GLU A 110 -6.77 -10.04 -7.21
N LEU A 111 -6.46 -10.55 -6.04
CA LEU A 111 -5.48 -11.63 -5.85
C LEU A 111 -6.20 -12.90 -5.43
N GLU A 112 -5.65 -14.04 -5.83
CA GLU A 112 -6.12 -15.33 -5.35
C GLU A 112 -6.18 -15.38 -3.82
N LYS A 113 -7.29 -15.89 -3.27
CA LYS A 113 -7.42 -16.05 -1.83
C LYS A 113 -6.51 -17.16 -1.34
N ILE A 114 -5.64 -16.83 -0.40
CA ILE A 114 -4.80 -17.79 0.29
C ILE A 114 -5.03 -17.70 1.79
N THR A 115 -4.89 -18.83 2.46
CA THR A 115 -4.78 -18.86 3.92
C THR A 115 -3.34 -19.25 4.24
N PRO A 116 -2.53 -18.36 4.84
CA PRO A 116 -1.18 -18.71 5.27
C PRO A 116 -1.22 -19.91 6.23
N GLU A 117 -0.23 -20.80 6.15
CA GLU A 117 -0.20 -22.03 6.94
C GLU A 117 -0.25 -21.78 8.45
N ASP A 118 0.39 -20.70 8.91
CA ASP A 118 0.45 -20.29 10.32
C ASP A 118 -0.58 -19.21 10.69
N ALA A 119 -1.52 -18.89 9.78
CA ALA A 119 -2.51 -17.87 10.05
C ALA A 119 -3.49 -18.34 11.12
N GLY A 120 -3.60 -17.59 12.21
CA GLY A 120 -4.61 -17.81 13.23
C GLY A 120 -6.05 -17.72 12.68
N GLU A 121 -7.02 -18.24 13.43
CA GLU A 121 -8.43 -18.09 13.05
C GLU A 121 -8.80 -16.61 12.91
N PRO A 122 -9.54 -16.20 11.88
CA PRO A 122 -9.99 -14.83 11.72
C PRO A 122 -11.05 -14.47 12.77
N LEU A 123 -11.30 -13.18 12.93
CA LEU A 123 -12.54 -12.72 13.55
C LEU A 123 -13.74 -13.30 12.82
N GLU A 124 -14.79 -13.62 13.58
CA GLU A 124 -16.08 -13.95 12.98
C GLU A 124 -16.56 -12.81 12.08
N GLN A 125 -17.22 -13.14 10.98
CA GLN A 125 -17.58 -12.14 9.97
C GLN A 125 -18.40 -10.99 10.55
N GLU A 126 -19.40 -11.28 11.37
CA GLU A 126 -20.24 -10.28 12.01
C GLU A 126 -19.44 -9.33 12.93
N GLU A 127 -18.48 -9.88 13.66
CA GLU A 127 -17.60 -9.10 14.55
C GLU A 127 -16.64 -8.20 13.74
N ALA A 128 -16.07 -8.72 12.66
CA ALA A 128 -15.21 -7.96 11.76
C ALA A 128 -15.97 -6.83 11.07
N GLU A 129 -17.22 -7.04 10.66
CA GLU A 129 -18.08 -6.01 10.05
C GLU A 129 -18.45 -4.92 11.06
N LYS A 130 -18.77 -5.28 12.32
CA LYS A 130 -19.00 -4.33 13.41
C LYS A 130 -17.74 -3.50 13.70
N LEU A 131 -16.56 -4.13 13.72
CA LEU A 131 -15.30 -3.43 13.89
C LEU A 131 -15.02 -2.47 12.75
N SER A 132 -15.25 -2.89 11.50
CA SER A 132 -15.06 -2.03 10.31
C SER A 132 -15.94 -0.79 10.35
N THR A 133 -17.21 -0.93 10.74
CA THR A 133 -18.15 0.17 10.91
C THR A 133 -17.67 1.13 12.00
N TRP A 134 -17.31 0.60 13.17
CA TRP A 134 -16.81 1.38 14.28
C TRP A 134 -15.51 2.13 13.96
N LEU A 135 -14.57 1.48 13.24
CA LEU A 135 -13.34 2.12 12.77
C LEU A 135 -13.64 3.29 11.82
N LYS A 136 -14.59 3.10 10.88
CA LYS A 136 -15.01 4.17 9.97
C LYS A 136 -15.57 5.38 10.72
N GLU A 137 -16.41 5.15 11.72
CA GLU A 137 -16.97 6.20 12.56
C GLU A 137 -15.90 6.91 13.41
N THR A 138 -14.96 6.14 13.97
CA THR A 138 -13.89 6.63 14.83
C THR A 138 -12.87 7.49 14.08
N ILE A 139 -12.42 7.03 12.90
CA ILE A 139 -11.43 7.73 12.06
C ILE A 139 -12.10 8.88 11.29
N GLY A 140 -13.38 8.75 10.96
CA GLY A 140 -14.19 9.79 10.36
C GLY A 140 -13.89 10.01 8.87
N ASP A 141 -13.80 11.29 8.47
CA ASP A 141 -13.73 11.68 7.05
C ASP A 141 -12.40 11.39 6.36
N GLN A 142 -11.36 10.99 7.09
CA GLN A 142 -10.05 10.67 6.53
C GLN A 142 -10.06 9.35 5.77
N VAL A 143 -10.98 8.43 6.06
CA VAL A 143 -11.17 7.19 5.31
C VAL A 143 -12.44 7.24 4.46
N GLU A 144 -12.39 6.66 3.27
CA GLU A 144 -13.57 6.44 2.43
C GLU A 144 -14.39 5.27 2.98
N SER A 145 -13.72 4.17 3.25
CA SER A 145 -14.31 2.96 3.82
C SER A 145 -13.26 2.13 4.57
N VAL A 146 -13.73 1.20 5.39
CA VAL A 146 -12.89 0.19 6.03
C VAL A 146 -13.30 -1.17 5.49
N LYS A 147 -12.34 -1.93 4.96
CA LYS A 147 -12.55 -3.25 4.37
C LYS A 147 -11.82 -4.34 5.14
N ILE A 148 -12.46 -5.50 5.27
CA ILE A 148 -11.82 -6.72 5.75
C ILE A 148 -10.99 -7.27 4.60
N SER A 149 -9.69 -7.50 4.82
CA SER A 149 -8.75 -7.82 3.75
C SER A 149 -8.26 -9.27 3.82
N ASP A 150 -8.31 -9.94 2.67
CA ASP A 150 -7.63 -11.21 2.42
C ASP A 150 -6.21 -11.00 1.84
N ARG A 151 -5.79 -9.75 1.66
CA ARG A 151 -4.48 -9.41 1.09
C ARG A 151 -3.37 -9.40 2.14
N LEU A 152 -3.72 -9.00 3.38
CA LEU A 152 -2.76 -8.88 4.48
C LEU A 152 -2.39 -10.26 5.03
N VAL A 153 -1.10 -10.43 5.33
CA VAL A 153 -0.54 -11.66 5.91
C VAL A 153 -0.06 -11.38 7.34
N ASP A 154 0.97 -10.56 7.50
CA ASP A 154 1.59 -10.24 8.78
C ASP A 154 1.18 -8.88 9.33
N SER A 155 0.87 -7.93 8.46
CA SER A 155 0.52 -6.57 8.86
C SER A 155 -0.92 -6.48 9.41
N PRO A 156 -1.18 -5.64 10.44
CA PRO A 156 -2.53 -5.47 11.01
C PRO A 156 -3.48 -4.72 10.08
N ALA A 157 -2.95 -3.78 9.33
CA ALA A 157 -3.73 -2.93 8.43
C ALA A 157 -2.86 -2.35 7.32
N MET A 158 -3.49 -1.87 6.25
CA MET A 158 -2.87 -1.03 5.24
C MET A 158 -3.88 -0.02 4.70
N SER A 159 -3.41 1.12 4.21
CA SER A 159 -4.25 2.04 3.44
C SER A 159 -4.02 1.81 1.95
N SER A 160 -5.09 1.78 1.16
CA SER A 160 -5.01 1.72 -0.29
C SER A 160 -5.59 2.98 -0.92
N ASN A 161 -5.18 3.23 -2.16
CA ASN A 161 -5.66 4.35 -2.92
C ASN A 161 -6.89 3.94 -3.73
N SER A 162 -8.02 4.62 -3.51
CA SER A 162 -9.26 4.41 -4.27
C SER A 162 -9.24 5.08 -5.65
N ASP A 163 -8.33 6.03 -5.87
CA ASP A 163 -8.23 6.75 -7.14
C ASP A 163 -7.26 6.02 -8.09
N LYS A 164 -7.80 5.48 -9.18
CA LYS A 164 -7.03 4.77 -10.22
C LYS A 164 -6.06 5.67 -10.99
N PHE A 165 -6.29 6.98 -10.99
CA PHE A 165 -5.53 7.92 -11.83
C PHE A 165 -4.54 8.77 -11.04
N MET A 166 -4.72 8.88 -9.72
CA MET A 166 -3.88 9.70 -8.85
C MET A 166 -3.36 8.88 -7.68
N THR A 167 -2.17 8.34 -7.83
CA THR A 167 -1.52 7.56 -6.79
C THR A 167 -1.07 8.44 -5.60
N ALA A 168 -0.75 7.80 -4.47
CA ALA A 168 -0.21 8.48 -3.29
C ALA A 168 1.07 9.29 -3.62
N SER A 169 1.92 8.75 -4.50
CA SER A 169 3.15 9.40 -4.96
C SER A 169 2.88 10.65 -5.80
N MET A 170 1.94 10.59 -6.73
CA MET A 170 1.52 11.76 -7.52
C MET A 170 0.96 12.88 -6.63
N ARG A 171 0.18 12.54 -5.62
CA ARG A 171 -0.34 13.52 -4.65
C ARG A 171 0.78 14.19 -3.87
N ARG A 172 1.76 13.41 -3.36
CA ARG A 172 2.93 13.97 -2.68
C ARG A 172 3.66 14.97 -3.57
N MET A 173 3.87 14.62 -4.82
CA MET A 173 4.55 15.49 -5.77
C MET A 173 3.75 16.77 -6.05
N MET A 174 2.44 16.67 -6.25
CA MET A 174 1.58 17.84 -6.45
C MET A 174 1.58 18.76 -5.22
N LYS A 175 1.54 18.21 -4.02
CA LYS A 175 1.64 18.98 -2.76
C LYS A 175 2.99 19.67 -2.61
N GLN A 176 4.10 19.02 -3.02
CA GLN A 176 5.43 19.64 -3.04
C GLN A 176 5.54 20.78 -4.06
N MET A 177 4.88 20.66 -5.21
CA MET A 177 4.87 21.71 -6.23
C MET A 177 3.95 22.88 -5.89
N ASN A 178 2.87 22.64 -5.16
CA ASN A 178 1.93 23.66 -4.72
C ASN A 178 1.44 23.37 -3.29
N PRO A 179 2.20 23.81 -2.26
CA PRO A 179 1.86 23.60 -0.85
C PRO A 179 0.51 24.20 -0.43
N ASP A 180 0.08 25.26 -1.11
CA ASP A 180 -1.18 25.98 -0.83
C ASP A 180 -2.37 25.42 -1.64
N ALA A 181 -2.16 24.39 -2.46
CA ALA A 181 -3.29 23.74 -3.13
C ALA A 181 -4.30 23.23 -2.08
N PRO A 182 -5.62 23.45 -2.30
CA PRO A 182 -6.62 22.88 -1.40
C PRO A 182 -6.34 21.39 -1.26
N GLU A 183 -6.38 20.89 -0.02
CA GLU A 183 -6.30 19.46 0.23
C GLU A 183 -7.38 18.80 -0.62
N MET A 184 -6.95 18.22 -1.71
CA MET A 184 -7.78 17.24 -2.42
C MET A 184 -7.76 16.01 -1.52
N GLY A 185 -8.59 16.05 -0.47
CA GLY A 185 -8.66 15.05 0.58
C GLY A 185 -8.79 13.69 -0.02
N ALA A 186 -7.66 13.05 -0.19
CA ALA A 186 -7.61 11.69 -0.65
C ALA A 186 -8.12 10.82 0.48
N LYS A 187 -9.39 10.53 0.42
CA LYS A 187 -9.93 9.46 1.24
C LYS A 187 -9.22 8.18 0.82
N VAL A 188 -8.63 7.53 1.78
CA VAL A 188 -8.04 6.21 1.57
C VAL A 188 -9.04 5.14 1.98
N VAL A 189 -8.91 3.96 1.41
CA VAL A 189 -9.58 2.77 1.91
C VAL A 189 -8.65 2.11 2.92
N LEU A 190 -9.13 1.93 4.15
CA LEU A 190 -8.39 1.20 5.19
C LEU A 190 -8.72 -0.28 5.10
N HIS A 191 -7.70 -1.11 4.91
CA HIS A 191 -7.82 -2.57 4.96
C HIS A 191 -7.35 -3.06 6.32
N ILE A 192 -8.13 -3.93 6.96
CA ILE A 192 -7.78 -4.57 8.24
C ILE A 192 -7.61 -6.06 8.06
N ASN A 193 -6.65 -6.64 8.79
CA ASN A 193 -6.37 -8.06 8.81
C ASN A 193 -7.17 -8.73 9.94
N PRO A 194 -8.25 -9.47 9.66
CA PRO A 194 -9.08 -10.08 10.69
C PRO A 194 -8.36 -11.19 11.48
N ARG A 195 -7.19 -11.63 11.02
CA ARG A 195 -6.39 -12.67 11.68
C ARG A 195 -5.35 -12.10 12.62
N HIS A 196 -4.98 -10.83 12.46
CA HIS A 196 -3.93 -10.19 13.25
C HIS A 196 -4.36 -9.96 14.71
N GLY A 197 -3.49 -10.30 15.68
CA GLY A 197 -3.78 -10.21 17.10
C GLY A 197 -4.21 -8.83 17.58
N LEU A 198 -3.58 -7.76 17.06
CA LEU A 198 -3.95 -6.38 17.38
C LEU A 198 -5.39 -6.06 16.96
N ILE A 199 -5.82 -6.51 15.79
CA ILE A 199 -7.19 -6.27 15.26
C ILE A 199 -8.22 -7.05 16.07
N LYS A 200 -7.92 -8.30 16.45
CA LYS A 200 -8.76 -9.11 17.36
C LYS A 200 -8.92 -8.47 18.72
N ASN A 201 -7.81 -8.02 19.30
CA ASN A 201 -7.83 -7.35 20.59
C ASN A 201 -8.61 -6.03 20.54
N LEU A 202 -8.48 -5.28 19.44
CA LEU A 202 -9.22 -4.03 19.24
C LEU A 202 -10.74 -4.27 19.15
N ALA A 203 -11.18 -5.36 18.53
CA ALA A 203 -12.59 -5.74 18.46
C ALA A 203 -13.20 -5.94 19.85
N SER A 204 -12.47 -6.54 20.79
CA SER A 204 -12.93 -6.70 22.19
C SER A 204 -12.75 -5.41 23.02
N LEU A 205 -11.69 -4.65 22.73
CA LEU A 205 -11.33 -3.46 23.50
C LEU A 205 -12.31 -2.30 23.27
N LYS A 206 -12.90 -2.17 22.08
CA LYS A 206 -13.85 -1.10 21.75
C LYS A 206 -15.06 -1.04 22.68
N ASP A 207 -15.45 -2.19 23.25
CA ASP A 207 -16.60 -2.30 24.16
C ASP A 207 -16.16 -2.21 25.63
N SER A 208 -14.95 -2.68 25.99
CA SER A 208 -14.46 -2.73 27.37
C SER A 208 -13.69 -1.46 27.79
N ASN A 209 -12.99 -0.81 26.87
CA ASN A 209 -12.27 0.46 27.10
C ASN A 209 -12.27 1.32 25.83
N PRO A 210 -13.38 2.03 25.56
CA PRO A 210 -13.57 2.78 24.31
C PRO A 210 -12.51 3.86 24.03
N ASP A 211 -12.03 4.54 25.07
CA ASP A 211 -11.04 5.62 24.91
C ASP A 211 -9.67 5.06 24.48
N LEU A 212 -9.24 3.98 25.09
CA LEU A 212 -8.00 3.30 24.70
C LEU A 212 -8.15 2.69 23.28
N ALA A 213 -9.28 2.06 23.01
CA ALA A 213 -9.57 1.50 21.69
C ALA A 213 -9.52 2.57 20.59
N LYS A 214 -10.10 3.74 20.85
CA LYS A 214 -10.03 4.89 19.93
C LYS A 214 -8.59 5.32 19.67
N SER A 215 -7.78 5.47 20.72
CA SER A 215 -6.37 5.87 20.58
C SER A 215 -5.57 4.85 19.76
N ILE A 216 -5.84 3.54 19.96
CA ILE A 216 -5.20 2.48 19.19
C ILE A 216 -5.67 2.50 17.74
N ALA A 217 -6.96 2.67 17.47
CA ALA A 217 -7.51 2.73 16.12
C ALA A 217 -6.93 3.88 15.30
N GLU A 218 -6.86 5.08 15.90
CA GLU A 218 -6.23 6.25 15.28
C GLU A 218 -4.73 6.03 15.06
N GLN A 219 -4.03 5.34 15.98
CA GLN A 219 -2.61 5.02 15.80
C GLN A 219 -2.38 4.00 14.70
N VAL A 220 -3.20 2.95 14.61
CA VAL A 220 -3.15 1.98 13.51
C VAL A 220 -3.36 2.68 12.17
N PHE A 221 -4.31 3.59 12.10
CA PHE A 221 -4.57 4.36 10.89
C PHE A 221 -3.36 5.24 10.52
N ASP A 222 -2.82 6.03 11.45
CA ASP A 222 -1.64 6.87 11.19
C ASP A 222 -0.42 6.05 10.75
N ASN A 223 -0.23 4.85 11.30
CA ASN A 223 0.83 3.94 10.85
C ASN A 223 0.66 3.58 9.37
N THR A 224 -0.57 3.29 8.92
CA THR A 224 -0.81 2.99 7.50
C THR A 224 -0.55 4.19 6.59
N LEU A 225 -0.78 5.41 7.07
CA LEU A 225 -0.45 6.65 6.34
C LEU A 225 1.06 6.89 6.27
N ILE A 226 1.82 6.50 7.32
CA ILE A 226 3.30 6.52 7.28
C ILE A 226 3.81 5.56 6.21
N GLU A 227 3.33 4.34 6.19
CA GLU A 227 3.73 3.31 5.22
C GLU A 227 3.41 3.72 3.79
N ALA A 228 2.25 4.35 3.58
CA ALA A 228 1.88 4.96 2.30
C ALA A 228 2.68 6.25 2.00
N GLY A 229 3.39 6.80 2.98
CA GLY A 229 4.15 8.06 2.87
C GLY A 229 3.27 9.29 2.68
N ILE A 230 2.04 9.29 3.20
CA ILE A 230 1.06 10.37 3.08
C ILE A 230 0.63 10.96 4.43
N LEU A 231 1.26 10.56 5.53
CA LEU A 231 1.02 11.17 6.83
C LEU A 231 1.43 12.65 6.80
N GLU A 232 0.49 13.55 7.11
CA GLU A 232 0.69 14.99 7.01
C GLU A 232 1.29 15.60 8.28
N ASP A 233 0.75 15.26 9.46
CA ASP A 233 1.21 15.81 10.74
C ASP A 233 1.65 14.70 11.71
N PRO A 234 2.96 14.40 11.76
CA PRO A 234 3.49 13.40 12.68
C PRO A 234 3.46 13.83 14.15
N LYS A 235 3.30 15.13 14.47
CA LYS A 235 3.34 15.60 15.86
C LYS A 235 2.16 15.10 16.68
N LYS A 236 0.96 15.15 16.09
CA LYS A 236 -0.25 14.65 16.75
C LYS A 236 -0.18 13.15 17.02
N MET A 237 0.32 12.39 16.04
CA MET A 237 0.58 10.97 16.20
C MET A 237 1.59 10.68 17.31
N LEU A 238 2.71 11.41 17.38
CA LEU A 238 3.74 11.22 18.40
C LEU A 238 3.20 11.44 19.82
N SER A 239 2.34 12.45 20.03
CA SER A 239 1.71 12.67 21.34
C SER A 239 0.88 11.46 21.77
N ARG A 240 0.10 10.90 20.86
CA ARG A 240 -0.69 9.68 21.12
C ARG A 240 0.18 8.47 21.42
N VAL A 241 1.31 8.30 20.72
CA VAL A 241 2.27 7.21 21.00
C VAL A 241 2.79 7.32 22.43
N TYR A 242 3.16 8.52 22.91
CA TYR A 242 3.59 8.71 24.28
C TYR A 242 2.49 8.39 25.30
N GLU A 243 1.26 8.80 25.06
CA GLU A 243 0.11 8.48 25.93
C GLU A 243 -0.14 6.96 26.03
N LEU A 244 -0.05 6.27 24.89
CA LEU A 244 -0.17 4.80 24.85
C LEU A 244 0.99 4.11 25.62
N MET A 245 2.22 4.60 25.46
CA MET A 245 3.38 4.09 26.18
C MET A 245 3.26 4.34 27.69
N GLU A 246 2.78 5.50 28.10
CA GLU A 246 2.55 5.82 29.53
C GLU A 246 1.48 4.91 30.14
N THR A 247 0.38 4.68 29.41
CA THR A 247 -0.67 3.76 29.83
C THR A 247 -0.14 2.34 30.04
N LEU A 248 0.69 1.85 29.11
CA LEU A 248 1.30 0.52 29.22
C LEU A 248 2.30 0.43 30.37
N ALA A 249 3.13 1.46 30.55
CA ALA A 249 4.11 1.50 31.65
C ALA A 249 3.46 1.58 33.03
N GLY A 250 2.28 2.19 33.14
CA GLY A 250 1.53 2.30 34.40
C GLY A 250 0.73 1.03 34.79
N GLN A 251 0.64 0.05 33.90
CA GLN A 251 -0.03 -1.22 34.14
C GLN A 251 0.90 -2.33 34.73
N SER A 252 2.17 -2.00 35.02
CA SER A 252 3.20 -2.93 35.51
C SER A 252 3.21 -3.09 37.01
#